data_01099f6eab63d30f4999aecc91ffc790
#
_entry.id   01099f6eab63d30f4999aecc91ffc790
#
_cell.length_a   1.000
_cell.length_b   1.000
_cell.length_c   1.000
_cell.angle_alpha   90.00
_cell.angle_beta   90.00
_cell.angle_gamma   90.00
#
_symmetry.space_group_name_H-M   'P 1'
#
loop_
_entity.id
_entity.type
_entity.pdbx_description
1 polymer ?
#
loop_
_entity_poly.entity_id
_entity_poly.type
_entity_poly.pdbx_seq_one_letter_code
_entity_poly.pdbx_strand_id
1 'polypeptide(L)'
;MPDGAEHLSWGKALNSANKMGYDPRKDYFRTSTANSESFSLSAGTERNQTYFSAAAINSRGIVPNNSYDRYNFTFRNTTSFLNDKMRLDVGASYVLQEDCNMINQGTYNNPIVGAYLFPRGNDWEEIKMYERYNPVDKISTQYWPIGAAGMTMQNPYWVNYRNLRENRKDRYMLNAALS
;
A
#
# COMPACT_ATOMS: atom_id res chain seq x y z
N MET A 1 -6.43 18.63 -30.47
CA MET A 1 -5.55 19.24 -29.43
C MET A 1 -4.16 19.35 -30.02
N PRO A 2 -3.31 20.32 -29.66
CA PRO A 2 -1.92 20.33 -30.11
C PRO A 2 -1.21 19.08 -29.58
N ASP A 3 -0.32 18.51 -30.40
CA ASP A 3 0.47 17.34 -30.04
C ASP A 3 1.22 17.56 -28.72
N GLY A 4 1.09 16.62 -27.80
CA GLY A 4 1.73 16.66 -26.48
C GLY A 4 0.98 17.44 -25.38
N ALA A 5 -0.24 17.89 -25.65
CA ALA A 5 -1.05 18.64 -24.68
C ALA A 5 -2.27 17.87 -24.15
N GLU A 6 -2.32 16.58 -24.38
CA GLU A 6 -3.49 15.72 -24.04
C GLU A 6 -3.81 15.67 -22.54
N HIS A 7 -2.80 15.94 -21.72
CA HIS A 7 -2.94 16.03 -20.26
C HIS A 7 -3.39 17.41 -19.77
N LEU A 8 -3.46 18.42 -20.66
CA LEU A 8 -3.91 19.76 -20.34
C LEU A 8 -5.40 19.91 -20.66
N SER A 9 -6.14 20.49 -19.73
CA SER A 9 -7.57 20.71 -19.89
C SER A 9 -7.84 22.15 -20.38
N TRP A 10 -7.95 22.31 -21.70
CA TRP A 10 -8.26 23.58 -22.35
C TRP A 10 -9.57 23.46 -23.11
N GLY A 11 -10.38 24.51 -23.07
CA GLY A 11 -11.58 24.62 -23.88
C GLY A 11 -12.89 24.63 -23.12
N LYS A 12 -13.97 24.35 -23.81
CA LYS A 12 -15.33 24.38 -23.25
C LYS A 12 -15.57 23.25 -22.27
N ALA A 13 -16.36 23.50 -21.23
CA ALA A 13 -16.83 22.49 -20.31
C ALA A 13 -17.49 21.31 -21.04
N LEU A 14 -17.29 20.09 -20.53
CA LEU A 14 -17.96 18.90 -21.04
C LEU A 14 -19.46 19.01 -20.82
N ASN A 15 -20.23 18.55 -21.79
CA ASN A 15 -21.69 18.48 -21.73
C ASN A 15 -22.14 17.03 -22.04
N SER A 16 -23.43 16.80 -22.06
CA SER A 16 -24.01 15.47 -22.30
C SER A 16 -23.63 14.85 -23.65
N ALA A 17 -23.24 15.66 -24.65
CA ALA A 17 -22.90 15.18 -25.97
C ALA A 17 -21.42 14.75 -26.12
N ASN A 18 -20.52 15.31 -25.30
CA ASN A 18 -19.07 15.06 -25.40
C ASN A 18 -18.44 14.50 -24.12
N LYS A 19 -19.26 14.14 -23.12
CA LYS A 19 -18.81 13.57 -21.87
C LYS A 19 -18.90 12.04 -21.91
N MET A 20 -17.77 11.35 -21.82
CA MET A 20 -17.72 9.88 -21.69
C MET A 20 -18.02 9.40 -20.26
N GLY A 21 -18.10 10.29 -19.30
CA GLY A 21 -18.56 9.98 -17.96
C GLY A 21 -17.50 9.60 -16.94
N TYR A 22 -16.23 9.69 -17.28
CA TYR A 22 -15.15 9.35 -16.36
C TYR A 22 -15.06 10.30 -15.14
N ASP A 23 -15.07 9.71 -13.95
CA ASP A 23 -14.79 10.41 -12.69
C ASP A 23 -13.76 9.58 -11.90
N PRO A 24 -12.51 10.04 -11.73
CA PRO A 24 -11.47 9.26 -11.05
C PRO A 24 -11.87 8.81 -9.64
N ARG A 25 -12.70 9.59 -8.96
CA ARG A 25 -13.17 9.25 -7.61
C ARG A 25 -14.05 8.02 -7.57
N LYS A 26 -14.79 7.75 -8.67
CA LYS A 26 -15.72 6.63 -8.77
C LYS A 26 -15.13 5.46 -9.56
N ASP A 27 -14.38 5.78 -10.61
CA ASP A 27 -14.02 4.78 -11.63
C ASP A 27 -12.62 4.18 -11.38
N TYR A 28 -11.74 4.91 -10.67
CA TYR A 28 -10.40 4.44 -10.37
C TYR A 28 -10.25 3.98 -8.92
N PHE A 29 -10.69 4.79 -7.96
CA PHE A 29 -10.53 4.46 -6.56
C PHE A 29 -11.50 3.38 -6.10
N ARG A 30 -11.06 2.56 -5.17
CA ARG A 30 -11.88 1.56 -4.48
C ARG A 30 -12.11 1.96 -3.02
N THR A 31 -13.08 1.32 -2.39
CA THR A 31 -13.26 1.44 -0.94
C THR A 31 -12.04 0.84 -0.24
N SER A 32 -11.42 1.61 0.65
CA SER A 32 -10.37 1.10 1.52
C SER A 32 -10.97 0.32 2.69
N THR A 33 -10.24 -0.69 3.14
CA THR A 33 -10.58 -1.45 4.34
C THR A 33 -9.37 -1.53 5.24
N ALA A 34 -9.58 -1.40 6.55
CA ALA A 34 -8.56 -1.64 7.55
C ALA A 34 -9.17 -2.49 8.67
N ASN A 35 -8.57 -3.65 8.90
CA ASN A 35 -8.92 -4.53 9.99
C ASN A 35 -7.79 -4.54 11.00
N SER A 36 -8.11 -4.38 12.28
CA SER A 36 -7.13 -4.40 13.37
C SER A 36 -7.65 -5.32 14.47
N GLU A 37 -6.89 -6.35 14.76
CA GLU A 37 -7.20 -7.34 15.76
C GLU A 37 -6.06 -7.43 16.75
N SER A 38 -6.39 -7.57 18.04
CA SER A 38 -5.38 -7.75 19.07
C SER A 38 -5.87 -8.69 20.18
N PHE A 39 -4.93 -9.45 20.70
CA PHE A 39 -5.12 -10.33 21.82
C PHE A 39 -3.98 -10.13 22.82
N SER A 40 -4.30 -10.13 24.12
CA SER A 40 -3.28 -10.10 25.16
C SER A 40 -3.68 -11.02 26.32
N LEU A 41 -2.68 -11.65 26.91
CA LEU A 41 -2.82 -12.52 28.07
C LEU A 41 -1.75 -12.16 29.09
N SER A 42 -2.19 -11.98 30.33
CA SER A 42 -1.31 -11.83 31.50
C SER A 42 -1.63 -12.91 32.50
N ALA A 43 -0.62 -13.58 32.99
CA ALA A 43 -0.75 -14.58 34.02
C ALA A 43 0.47 -14.52 34.94
N GLY A 44 0.26 -14.84 36.23
CA GLY A 44 1.40 -14.87 37.14
C GLY A 44 1.03 -14.95 38.61
N THR A 45 2.08 -14.94 39.40
CA THR A 45 2.07 -14.86 40.87
C THR A 45 2.80 -13.58 41.31
N GLU A 46 2.91 -13.35 42.62
CA GLU A 46 3.70 -12.24 43.14
C GLU A 46 5.18 -12.26 42.68
N ARG A 47 5.72 -13.46 42.44
CA ARG A 47 7.13 -13.66 42.08
C ARG A 47 7.40 -13.91 40.58
N ASN A 48 6.38 -14.28 39.83
CA ASN A 48 6.52 -14.55 38.40
C ASN A 48 5.34 -13.96 37.66
N GLN A 49 5.60 -13.08 36.69
CA GLN A 49 4.58 -12.47 35.85
C GLN A 49 4.95 -12.68 34.40
N THR A 50 4.02 -13.22 33.63
CA THR A 50 4.17 -13.45 32.21
C THR A 50 3.11 -12.66 31.46
N TYR A 51 3.54 -11.99 30.42
CA TYR A 51 2.69 -11.27 29.48
C TYR A 51 2.97 -11.74 28.06
N PHE A 52 1.90 -11.99 27.32
CA PHE A 52 1.93 -12.28 25.90
C PHE A 52 0.93 -11.39 25.19
N SER A 53 1.29 -10.86 24.03
CA SER A 53 0.35 -10.19 23.12
C SER A 53 0.64 -10.52 21.67
N ALA A 54 -0.43 -10.57 20.89
CA ALA A 54 -0.40 -10.66 19.43
C ALA A 54 -1.34 -9.60 18.86
N ALA A 55 -0.92 -8.92 17.81
CA ALA A 55 -1.74 -7.94 17.10
C ALA A 55 -1.51 -8.08 15.60
N ALA A 56 -2.59 -7.96 14.84
CA ALA A 56 -2.60 -7.97 13.39
C ALA A 56 -3.29 -6.70 12.86
N ILE A 57 -2.71 -6.10 11.82
CA ILE A 57 -3.30 -5.02 11.05
C ILE A 57 -3.26 -5.45 9.60
N ASN A 58 -4.42 -5.53 8.97
CA ASN A 58 -4.56 -5.83 7.55
C ASN A 58 -5.31 -4.69 6.87
N SER A 59 -4.67 -4.02 5.94
CA SER A 59 -5.24 -2.87 5.26
C SER A 59 -5.14 -2.99 3.75
N ARG A 60 -6.19 -2.58 3.07
CA ARG A 60 -6.26 -2.44 1.63
C ARG A 60 -6.58 -1.00 1.29
N GLY A 61 -5.67 -0.34 0.60
CA GLY A 61 -5.78 1.09 0.30
C GLY A 61 -6.84 1.41 -0.75
N ILE A 62 -7.10 2.69 -0.93
CA ILE A 62 -8.05 3.22 -1.93
C ILE A 62 -7.56 3.03 -3.37
N VAL A 63 -6.25 2.91 -3.58
CA VAL A 63 -5.66 2.66 -4.90
C VAL A 63 -5.67 1.15 -5.17
N PRO A 64 -6.02 0.71 -6.37
CA PRO A 64 -5.95 -0.71 -6.74
C PRO A 64 -4.58 -1.31 -6.45
N ASN A 65 -4.56 -2.57 -5.97
CA ASN A 65 -3.37 -3.33 -5.64
C ASN A 65 -2.44 -2.69 -4.59
N ASN A 66 -2.98 -1.82 -3.71
CA ASN A 66 -2.25 -1.29 -2.57
C ASN A 66 -2.64 -2.06 -1.30
N SER A 67 -1.65 -2.51 -0.54
CA SER A 67 -1.88 -3.24 0.71
C SER A 67 -0.81 -2.94 1.75
N TYR A 68 -1.21 -3.10 3.01
CA TYR A 68 -0.34 -3.02 4.16
C TYR A 68 -0.77 -4.06 5.18
N ASP A 69 0.13 -4.96 5.53
CA ASP A 69 -0.10 -6.00 6.51
C ASP A 69 1.01 -5.91 7.58
N ARG A 70 0.61 -5.97 8.87
CA ARG A 70 1.55 -5.93 9.97
C ARG A 70 1.11 -6.87 11.09
N TYR A 71 2.06 -7.66 11.57
CA TYR A 71 1.87 -8.61 12.66
C TYR A 71 2.89 -8.30 13.75
N ASN A 72 2.42 -8.16 14.98
CA ASN A 72 3.26 -7.92 16.15
C ASN A 72 3.06 -9.04 17.15
N PHE A 73 4.14 -9.58 17.67
CA PHE A 73 4.14 -10.54 18.76
C PHE A 73 5.04 -10.01 19.87
N THR A 74 4.57 -10.05 21.10
CA THR A 74 5.34 -9.60 22.25
C THR A 74 5.21 -10.62 23.38
N PHE A 75 6.34 -10.98 23.95
CA PHE A 75 6.45 -11.78 25.15
C PHE A 75 7.27 -11.03 26.19
N ARG A 76 6.83 -11.05 27.44
CA ARG A 76 7.58 -10.55 28.58
C ARG A 76 7.41 -11.50 29.76
N ASN A 77 8.49 -11.69 30.49
CA ASN A 77 8.46 -12.38 31.75
C ASN A 77 9.32 -11.64 32.78
N THR A 78 8.75 -11.45 33.95
CA THR A 78 9.45 -10.89 35.12
C THR A 78 9.42 -11.94 36.21
N THR A 79 10.59 -12.30 36.74
CA THR A 79 10.72 -13.29 37.80
C THR A 79 11.60 -12.75 38.93
N SER A 80 11.10 -12.79 40.14
CA SER A 80 11.86 -12.53 41.37
C SER A 80 12.30 -13.83 42.00
N PHE A 81 13.55 -13.91 42.40
CA PHE A 81 14.13 -15.08 43.07
C PHE A 81 15.09 -14.69 44.19
N LEU A 82 15.61 -15.67 44.92
CA LEU A 82 16.44 -15.49 46.14
C LEU A 82 15.75 -14.64 47.21
N ASN A 83 14.47 -14.93 47.51
CA ASN A 83 13.67 -14.18 48.46
C ASN A 83 13.57 -12.68 48.11
N ASP A 84 13.25 -12.43 46.80
CA ASP A 84 13.07 -11.09 46.21
C ASP A 84 14.33 -10.20 46.21
N LYS A 85 15.51 -10.82 46.41
CA LYS A 85 16.79 -10.09 46.33
C LYS A 85 17.28 -9.91 44.91
N MET A 86 16.75 -10.65 43.97
CA MET A 86 17.07 -10.55 42.55
C MET A 86 15.82 -10.60 41.68
N ARG A 87 15.79 -9.77 40.66
CA ARG A 87 14.71 -9.70 39.69
C ARG A 87 15.27 -9.81 38.28
N LEU A 88 14.72 -10.74 37.50
CA LEU A 88 15.04 -10.94 36.11
C LEU A 88 13.85 -10.51 35.26
N ASP A 89 14.06 -9.55 34.37
CA ASP A 89 13.14 -9.14 33.33
C ASP A 89 13.64 -9.60 31.99
N VAL A 90 12.86 -10.39 31.26
CA VAL A 90 13.16 -10.81 29.90
C VAL A 90 12.02 -10.42 28.98
N GLY A 91 12.35 -9.98 27.79
CA GLY A 91 11.36 -9.62 26.78
C GLY A 91 11.85 -10.00 25.39
N ALA A 92 10.90 -10.43 24.59
CA ALA A 92 11.08 -10.70 23.17
C ALA A 92 9.92 -10.09 22.38
N SER A 93 10.20 -9.42 21.29
CA SER A 93 9.17 -9.01 20.35
C SER A 93 9.60 -9.25 18.92
N TYR A 94 8.62 -9.60 18.11
CA TYR A 94 8.76 -9.79 16.67
C TYR A 94 7.72 -8.97 15.94
N VAL A 95 8.14 -8.25 14.93
CA VAL A 95 7.27 -7.48 14.06
C VAL A 95 7.55 -7.88 12.62
N LEU A 96 6.53 -8.40 11.94
CA LEU A 96 6.51 -8.59 10.51
C LEU A 96 5.66 -7.50 9.89
N GLN A 97 6.20 -6.81 8.89
CA GLN A 97 5.50 -5.79 8.11
C GLN A 97 5.70 -6.09 6.63
N GLU A 98 4.60 -6.11 5.90
CA GLU A 98 4.59 -6.26 4.45
C GLU A 98 3.76 -5.12 3.86
N ASP A 99 4.29 -4.45 2.86
CA ASP A 99 3.57 -3.43 2.12
C ASP A 99 3.77 -3.58 0.62
N CYS A 100 2.70 -3.36 -0.11
CA CYS A 100 2.67 -3.43 -1.57
C CYS A 100 2.14 -2.11 -2.13
N ASN A 101 2.87 -1.57 -3.10
CA ASN A 101 2.49 -0.39 -3.88
C ASN A 101 2.12 0.83 -3.04
N MET A 102 2.87 1.11 -1.98
CA MET A 102 2.74 2.38 -1.28
C MET A 102 2.96 3.53 -2.25
N ILE A 103 2.06 4.52 -2.22
CA ILE A 103 2.01 5.59 -3.21
C ILE A 103 3.26 6.47 -3.09
N ASN A 104 3.95 6.67 -4.21
CA ASN A 104 5.07 7.60 -4.28
C ASN A 104 4.57 9.04 -4.21
N GLN A 105 5.37 9.88 -3.58
CA GLN A 105 5.22 11.32 -3.68
C GLN A 105 5.74 11.82 -5.04
N GLY A 106 5.17 12.91 -5.54
CA GLY A 106 5.54 13.51 -6.82
C GLY A 106 4.78 12.91 -8.00
N THR A 107 5.28 13.16 -9.19
CA THR A 107 4.60 12.83 -10.46
C THR A 107 5.06 11.49 -11.05
N TYR A 108 6.28 11.05 -10.75
CA TYR A 108 6.84 9.82 -11.30
C TYR A 108 6.28 8.58 -10.63
N ASN A 109 5.85 7.61 -11.41
CA ASN A 109 5.28 6.35 -10.92
C ASN A 109 4.16 6.54 -9.88
N ASN A 110 3.43 7.66 -9.99
CA ASN A 110 2.30 7.94 -9.13
C ASN A 110 1.00 7.70 -9.90
N PRO A 111 0.29 6.60 -9.60
CA PRO A 111 -0.90 6.24 -10.35
C PRO A 111 -2.04 7.25 -10.19
N ILE A 112 -2.05 8.01 -9.10
CA ILE A 112 -3.05 9.05 -8.85
C ILE A 112 -2.91 10.18 -9.88
N VAL A 113 -1.68 10.55 -10.23
CA VAL A 113 -1.42 11.59 -11.23
C VAL A 113 -2.00 11.17 -12.58
N GLY A 114 -1.71 9.95 -13.03
CA GLY A 114 -2.29 9.42 -14.27
C GLY A 114 -3.82 9.39 -14.26
N ALA A 115 -4.42 8.98 -13.13
CA ALA A 115 -5.87 8.94 -12.99
C ALA A 115 -6.52 10.34 -13.04
N TYR A 116 -5.93 11.33 -12.39
CA TYR A 116 -6.50 12.69 -12.36
C TYR A 116 -6.26 13.48 -13.64
N LEU A 117 -5.15 13.26 -14.32
CA LEU A 117 -4.81 13.94 -15.57
C LEU A 117 -5.46 13.28 -16.79
N PHE A 118 -6.06 12.10 -16.65
CA PHE A 118 -6.77 11.45 -17.75
C PHE A 118 -7.93 12.34 -18.23
N PRO A 119 -8.05 12.64 -19.53
CA PRO A 119 -9.09 13.51 -20.05
C PRO A 119 -10.50 12.95 -19.81
N ARG A 120 -11.37 13.78 -19.25
CA ARG A 120 -12.73 13.41 -18.86
C ARG A 120 -13.63 13.04 -20.06
N GLY A 121 -13.22 13.43 -21.27
CA GLY A 121 -13.91 13.09 -22.52
C GLY A 121 -13.51 11.74 -23.10
N ASN A 122 -12.49 11.10 -22.58
CA ASN A 122 -12.00 9.81 -23.07
C ASN A 122 -12.63 8.64 -22.30
N ASP A 123 -12.61 7.46 -22.92
CA ASP A 123 -13.13 6.25 -22.33
C ASP A 123 -12.14 5.66 -21.32
N TRP A 124 -12.54 5.63 -20.06
CA TRP A 124 -11.73 5.04 -18.99
C TRP A 124 -11.61 3.52 -19.10
N GLU A 125 -12.64 2.84 -19.64
CA GLU A 125 -12.62 1.39 -19.78
C GLU A 125 -11.47 0.92 -20.67
N GLU A 126 -11.12 1.71 -21.66
CA GLU A 126 -10.01 1.41 -22.59
C GLU A 126 -8.68 1.23 -21.85
N ILE A 127 -8.40 2.03 -20.83
CA ILE A 127 -7.12 1.98 -20.11
C ILE A 127 -7.04 0.88 -19.04
N LYS A 128 -8.16 0.22 -18.73
CA LYS A 128 -8.14 -0.98 -17.90
C LYS A 128 -7.40 -2.13 -18.57
N MET A 129 -7.34 -2.13 -19.91
CA MET A 129 -6.45 -2.96 -20.69
C MET A 129 -5.04 -2.31 -20.70
N TYR A 130 -4.39 -2.32 -19.56
CA TYR A 130 -3.18 -1.55 -19.29
C TYR A 130 -1.92 -2.06 -20.03
N GLU A 131 -2.00 -3.23 -20.66
CA GLU A 131 -0.89 -3.82 -21.39
C GLU A 131 -1.31 -4.39 -22.74
N ARG A 132 -0.38 -4.38 -23.68
CA ARG A 132 -0.51 -5.03 -24.99
C ARG A 132 0.71 -5.88 -25.25
N TYR A 133 0.49 -7.12 -25.71
CA TYR A 133 1.57 -8.00 -26.11
C TYR A 133 2.13 -7.58 -27.45
N ASN A 134 3.44 -7.38 -27.51
CA ASN A 134 4.18 -7.15 -28.74
C ASN A 134 4.74 -8.50 -29.24
N PRO A 135 4.23 -9.06 -30.34
CA PRO A 135 4.67 -10.36 -30.84
C PRO A 135 6.08 -10.35 -31.44
N VAL A 136 6.59 -9.19 -31.84
CA VAL A 136 7.93 -9.04 -32.41
C VAL A 136 8.97 -9.17 -31.32
N ASP A 137 8.81 -8.40 -30.24
CA ASP A 137 9.75 -8.38 -29.12
C ASP A 137 9.42 -9.45 -28.07
N LYS A 138 8.27 -10.12 -28.20
CA LYS A 138 7.74 -11.14 -27.26
C LYS A 138 7.60 -10.63 -25.82
N ILE A 139 7.28 -9.36 -25.65
CA ILE A 139 7.08 -8.70 -24.35
C ILE A 139 5.71 -8.01 -24.29
N SER A 140 5.19 -7.85 -23.08
CA SER A 140 4.04 -6.98 -22.82
C SER A 140 4.55 -5.56 -22.57
N THR A 141 3.97 -4.60 -23.27
CA THR A 141 4.26 -3.18 -23.14
C THR A 141 3.07 -2.43 -22.57
N GLN A 142 3.33 -1.32 -21.92
CA GLN A 142 2.27 -0.46 -21.39
C GLN A 142 1.36 0.03 -22.53
N TYR A 143 0.07 -0.06 -22.32
CA TYR A 143 -0.92 0.63 -23.13
C TYR A 143 -1.35 1.93 -22.48
N TRP A 144 -1.09 3.04 -23.13
CA TRP A 144 -1.47 4.37 -22.70
C TRP A 144 -1.83 5.22 -23.90
N PRO A 145 -3.15 5.50 -24.17
CA PRO A 145 -3.59 6.18 -25.39
C PRO A 145 -3.33 7.69 -25.37
N ILE A 146 -2.97 8.23 -24.22
CA ILE A 146 -2.63 9.65 -24.08
C ILE A 146 -1.13 9.77 -24.22
N GLY A 147 -0.68 10.60 -25.13
CA GLY A 147 0.75 10.79 -25.39
C GLY A 147 1.53 10.98 -24.09
N ALA A 148 2.64 10.29 -23.97
CA ALA A 148 3.48 10.37 -22.81
C ALA A 148 4.06 11.78 -22.68
N ALA A 149 3.55 12.56 -21.73
CA ALA A 149 4.23 13.76 -21.29
C ALA A 149 5.52 13.35 -20.56
N GLY A 150 6.50 12.85 -21.29
CA GLY A 150 7.69 12.23 -20.74
C GLY A 150 7.38 10.99 -19.91
N MET A 151 8.26 10.62 -18.97
CA MET A 151 8.07 9.50 -18.05
C MET A 151 7.13 9.84 -16.88
N THR A 152 6.49 10.99 -16.88
CA THR A 152 5.69 11.49 -15.75
C THR A 152 4.29 10.91 -15.72
N MET A 153 3.73 10.55 -16.87
CA MET A 153 2.37 10.07 -16.98
C MET A 153 2.34 8.65 -17.55
N GLN A 154 1.87 7.74 -16.75
CA GLN A 154 1.75 6.32 -17.09
C GLN A 154 0.33 5.85 -16.84
N ASN A 155 -0.05 4.76 -17.49
CA ASN A 155 -1.30 4.10 -17.18
C ASN A 155 -1.32 3.71 -15.69
N PRO A 156 -2.28 4.20 -14.89
CA PRO A 156 -2.33 3.93 -13.46
C PRO A 156 -2.45 2.44 -13.12
N TYR A 157 -3.12 1.64 -13.97
CA TYR A 157 -3.20 0.20 -13.78
C TYR A 157 -1.87 -0.51 -14.09
N TRP A 158 -1.12 -0.04 -15.11
CA TRP A 158 0.23 -0.52 -15.37
C TRP A 158 1.13 -0.31 -14.15
N VAL A 159 1.11 0.90 -13.57
CA VAL A 159 1.87 1.21 -12.36
C VAL A 159 1.50 0.27 -11.21
N ASN A 160 0.20 0.00 -11.03
CA ASN A 160 -0.28 -0.82 -9.93
C ASN A 160 -0.04 -2.32 -10.10
N TYR A 161 0.01 -2.84 -11.33
CA TYR A 161 0.03 -4.27 -11.57
C TYR A 161 1.32 -4.80 -12.24
N ARG A 162 2.15 -3.90 -12.79
CA ARG A 162 3.40 -4.29 -13.44
C ARG A 162 4.63 -3.62 -12.86
N ASN A 163 4.50 -2.41 -12.34
CA ASN A 163 5.58 -1.72 -11.68
C ASN A 163 5.45 -1.87 -10.15
N LEU A 164 5.49 -3.12 -9.69
CA LEU A 164 5.26 -3.49 -8.31
C LEU A 164 6.38 -2.99 -7.40
N ARG A 165 5.99 -2.53 -6.21
CA ARG A 165 6.88 -2.16 -5.12
C ARG A 165 6.43 -2.88 -3.87
N GLU A 166 7.14 -3.93 -3.56
CA GLU A 166 6.87 -4.80 -2.43
C GLU A 166 8.00 -4.66 -1.42
N ASN A 167 7.65 -4.38 -0.19
CA ASN A 167 8.60 -4.31 0.90
C ASN A 167 8.20 -5.28 2.00
N ARG A 168 9.17 -5.99 2.52
CA ARG A 168 9.03 -6.82 3.70
C ARG A 168 10.06 -6.42 4.73
N LYS A 169 9.63 -6.26 5.96
CA LYS A 169 10.47 -5.93 7.10
C LYS A 169 10.20 -6.88 8.25
N ASP A 170 11.24 -7.57 8.65
CA ASP A 170 11.27 -8.41 9.84
C ASP A 170 12.11 -7.70 10.91
N ARG A 171 11.53 -7.50 12.09
CA ARG A 171 12.21 -6.85 13.22
C ARG A 171 12.11 -7.73 14.46
N TYR A 172 13.26 -8.06 15.02
CA TYR A 172 13.39 -8.75 16.29
C TYR A 172 13.95 -7.81 17.34
N MET A 173 13.36 -7.82 18.53
CA MET A 173 13.89 -7.09 19.69
C MET A 173 13.93 -8.05 20.85
N LEU A 174 15.09 -8.16 21.47
CA LEU A 174 15.34 -8.97 22.65
C LEU A 174 15.90 -8.07 23.74
N ASN A 175 15.40 -8.19 24.96
CA ASN A 175 15.90 -7.48 26.11
C ASN A 175 15.98 -8.42 27.32
N ALA A 176 16.99 -8.23 28.13
CA ALA A 176 17.14 -8.89 29.42
C ALA A 176 17.75 -7.89 30.40
N ALA A 177 17.21 -7.83 31.59
CA ALA A 177 17.71 -7.03 32.69
C ALA A 177 17.72 -7.84 33.97
N LEU A 178 18.79 -7.76 34.73
CA LEU A 178 18.94 -8.34 36.08
C LEU A 178 19.19 -7.21 37.05
N SER A 179 18.41 -7.14 38.11
CA SER A 179 18.50 -6.15 39.18
C SER A 179 18.48 -6.77 40.56
#